data_24babb2e7611d26b7cbc8006f9d37635
#
_entry.id   24babb2e7611d26b7cbc8006f9d37635
#
_cell.length_a   1.000
_cell.length_b   1.000
_cell.length_c   1.000
_cell.angle_alpha   90.00
_cell.angle_beta   90.00
_cell.angle_gamma   90.00
#
_symmetry.space_group_name_H-M   'P 1'
#
loop_
_entity.id
_entity.type
_entity.pdbx_description
1 polymer ?
#
loop_
_entity_poly.entity_id
_entity_poly.type
_entity_poly.pdbx_seq_one_letter_code
_entity_poly.pdbx_strand_id
1 'polypeptide(L)'
;MSPEPVLDFPLSRRGDVLPEECSWLREKQPVARVRTLTGDQAWLVSTHALATRVLEDERFSLKDTAAEGAPRQYALTIPPEVVNNMGNINSAGLRSAVMKSLSPRADGLAERLRERAGEFIDALLAEGPPADLRAGFADPFSAALHCQVIGVPFTDWRRLMSGLDIAFMTSAHTFEGAGLNWYKDLGYMVERLNAPDVPPESLLGRLGALREDAESAHLTDEMLATVAVSMFGAGAVSTSAFLVLAILALLQHPELIGHLREHPERMGRAVDELLRWNLSIGDGLPRLALEDVRLGEVLVKKGELVLVLVEGANFDPAVFSDPDRLDLDREHNPHLSFGAGRHFCPATGLGRLHAETALAVLVDRMPGLRLAVPAEQLVWRTGFIKRLPERLPVLW
;
A
#
# COMPACT_ATOMS: atom_id res chain seq x y z
N MET A 1 30.01 -3.68 -28.20
CA MET A 1 28.62 -3.57 -27.77
C MET A 1 28.47 -2.21 -27.08
N SER A 2 27.64 -1.34 -27.62
CA SER A 2 27.32 -0.10 -26.92
C SER A 2 26.69 -0.47 -25.57
N PRO A 3 27.00 0.22 -24.48
CA PRO A 3 26.32 -0.03 -23.21
C PRO A 3 24.81 0.20 -23.41
N GLU A 4 24.00 -0.77 -22.99
CA GLU A 4 22.55 -0.62 -23.02
C GLU A 4 22.15 0.60 -22.18
N PRO A 5 21.16 1.39 -22.61
CA PRO A 5 20.74 2.56 -21.86
C PRO A 5 20.21 2.14 -20.47
N VAL A 6 20.77 2.71 -19.42
CA VAL A 6 20.27 2.52 -18.06
C VAL A 6 18.97 3.31 -17.94
N LEU A 7 17.87 2.64 -17.65
CA LEU A 7 16.56 3.28 -17.48
C LEU A 7 16.52 4.06 -16.16
N ASP A 8 15.87 5.22 -16.17
CA ASP A 8 15.53 5.94 -14.96
C ASP A 8 14.32 5.31 -14.28
N PHE A 9 14.37 5.14 -12.97
CA PHE A 9 13.30 4.53 -12.19
C PHE A 9 12.82 5.49 -11.07
N PRO A 10 11.53 5.63 -10.85
CA PRO A 10 10.39 4.87 -11.37
C PRO A 10 10.03 5.18 -12.84
N LEU A 11 9.46 4.17 -13.54
CA LEU A 11 9.12 4.25 -14.97
C LEU A 11 8.01 5.25 -15.27
N SER A 12 7.06 5.41 -14.38
CA SER A 12 5.95 6.36 -14.50
C SER A 12 5.60 6.98 -13.15
N ARG A 13 4.92 8.12 -13.20
CA ARG A 13 4.36 8.81 -12.01
C ARG A 13 2.84 8.76 -11.96
N ARG A 14 2.21 8.18 -12.98
CA ARG A 14 0.76 7.98 -13.06
C ARG A 14 0.41 6.56 -12.60
N GLY A 15 -0.74 6.43 -11.91
CA GLY A 15 -1.24 5.16 -11.41
C GLY A 15 -2.40 4.57 -12.23
N ASP A 16 -2.78 5.19 -13.34
CA ASP A 16 -3.88 4.76 -14.21
C ASP A 16 -3.41 4.20 -15.56
N VAL A 17 -2.12 4.24 -15.86
CA VAL A 17 -1.55 3.76 -17.12
C VAL A 17 -0.32 2.91 -16.84
N LEU A 18 -0.33 1.67 -17.34
CA LEU A 18 0.85 0.79 -17.27
C LEU A 18 1.96 1.37 -18.16
N PRO A 19 3.21 1.54 -17.65
CA PRO A 19 4.33 1.97 -18.48
C PRO A 19 4.59 1.02 -19.63
N GLU A 20 4.81 1.56 -20.83
CA GLU A 20 5.12 0.75 -22.05
C GLU A 20 6.38 -0.11 -21.87
N GLU A 21 7.34 0.40 -21.08
CA GLU A 21 8.58 -0.30 -20.76
C GLU A 21 8.34 -1.64 -20.06
N CYS A 22 7.22 -1.81 -19.33
CA CYS A 22 6.91 -3.06 -18.63
C CYS A 22 6.86 -4.27 -19.56
N SER A 23 6.25 -4.15 -20.74
CA SER A 23 6.19 -5.24 -21.73
C SER A 23 7.57 -5.55 -22.30
N TRP A 24 8.31 -4.51 -22.70
CA TRP A 24 9.66 -4.67 -23.21
C TRP A 24 10.62 -5.30 -22.18
N LEU A 25 10.55 -4.86 -20.92
CA LEU A 25 11.35 -5.43 -19.84
C LEU A 25 11.06 -6.92 -19.66
N ARG A 26 9.79 -7.31 -19.58
CA ARG A 26 9.42 -8.73 -19.42
C ARG A 26 9.97 -9.60 -20.56
N GLU A 27 9.88 -9.11 -21.79
CA GLU A 27 10.26 -9.89 -22.97
C GLU A 27 11.76 -9.91 -23.27
N LYS A 28 12.44 -8.78 -23.07
CA LYS A 28 13.82 -8.58 -23.55
C LYS A 28 14.85 -8.50 -22.41
N GLN A 29 14.47 -7.88 -21.27
CA GLN A 29 15.36 -7.68 -20.14
C GLN A 29 14.64 -7.89 -18.80
N PRO A 30 14.23 -9.12 -18.49
CA PRO A 30 13.46 -9.41 -17.25
C PRO A 30 14.22 -9.07 -15.97
N VAL A 31 15.55 -8.90 -16.04
CA VAL A 31 16.41 -8.34 -15.00
C VAL A 31 17.24 -7.23 -15.64
N ALA A 32 16.85 -5.98 -15.42
CA ALA A 32 17.44 -4.80 -16.06
C ALA A 32 18.19 -3.91 -15.07
N ARG A 33 19.23 -3.19 -15.52
CA ARG A 33 19.85 -2.13 -14.73
C ARG A 33 19.00 -0.86 -14.80
N VAL A 34 18.77 -0.26 -13.62
CA VAL A 34 18.05 1.01 -13.50
C VAL A 34 18.83 1.97 -12.61
N ARG A 35 18.58 3.27 -12.80
CA ARG A 35 19.05 4.33 -11.93
C ARG A 35 17.89 4.86 -11.08
N THR A 36 18.07 4.83 -9.77
CA THR A 36 17.05 5.27 -8.81
C THR A 36 17.00 6.80 -8.67
N LEU A 37 16.03 7.31 -7.91
CA LEU A 37 15.90 8.74 -7.65
C LEU A 37 17.08 9.34 -6.85
N THR A 38 17.85 8.52 -6.15
CA THR A 38 19.08 8.94 -5.47
C THR A 38 20.30 8.95 -6.39
N GLY A 39 20.16 8.43 -7.61
CA GLY A 39 21.27 8.21 -8.55
C GLY A 39 21.98 6.86 -8.36
N ASP A 40 21.60 6.08 -7.35
CA ASP A 40 22.13 4.74 -7.15
C ASP A 40 21.68 3.77 -8.25
N GLN A 41 22.47 2.74 -8.50
CA GLN A 41 22.11 1.68 -9.42
C GLN A 41 21.37 0.55 -8.70
N ALA A 42 20.36 -0.01 -9.37
CA ALA A 42 19.63 -1.18 -8.90
C ALA A 42 19.36 -2.16 -10.05
N TRP A 43 19.04 -3.39 -9.70
CA TRP A 43 18.45 -4.36 -10.59
C TRP A 43 16.93 -4.31 -10.49
N LEU A 44 16.23 -4.17 -11.62
CA LEU A 44 14.77 -4.21 -11.69
C LEU A 44 14.33 -5.57 -12.22
N VAL A 45 13.48 -6.30 -11.49
CA VAL A 45 12.88 -7.56 -11.95
C VAL A 45 11.42 -7.33 -12.31
N SER A 46 11.02 -7.79 -13.52
CA SER A 46 9.75 -7.42 -14.14
C SER A 46 8.79 -8.59 -14.43
N THR A 47 9.27 -9.86 -14.43
CA THR A 47 8.40 -11.02 -14.62
C THR A 47 7.84 -11.52 -13.29
N HIS A 48 6.66 -12.14 -13.31
CA HIS A 48 6.02 -12.70 -12.12
C HIS A 48 6.91 -13.76 -11.44
N ALA A 49 7.51 -14.66 -12.20
CA ALA A 49 8.36 -15.72 -11.65
C ALA A 49 9.59 -15.19 -10.92
N LEU A 50 10.29 -14.19 -11.50
CA LEU A 50 11.45 -13.56 -10.85
C LEU A 50 11.05 -12.70 -9.66
N ALA A 51 9.93 -11.98 -9.76
CA ALA A 51 9.37 -11.19 -8.66
C ALA A 51 9.07 -12.06 -7.44
N THR A 52 8.34 -13.17 -7.64
CA THR A 52 8.03 -14.13 -6.58
C THR A 52 9.31 -14.70 -5.97
N ARG A 53 10.26 -15.11 -6.81
CA ARG A 53 11.55 -15.63 -6.34
C ARG A 53 12.30 -14.63 -5.46
N VAL A 54 12.42 -13.36 -5.86
CA VAL A 54 13.12 -12.33 -5.06
C VAL A 54 12.40 -12.06 -3.74
N LEU A 55 11.06 -12.11 -3.74
CA LEU A 55 10.27 -11.86 -2.53
C LEU A 55 10.30 -13.02 -1.53
N GLU A 56 10.51 -14.25 -1.99
CA GLU A 56 10.52 -15.47 -1.16
C GLU A 56 11.92 -15.91 -0.73
N ASP A 57 12.96 -15.56 -1.49
CA ASP A 57 14.33 -15.98 -1.25
C ASP A 57 14.96 -15.17 -0.10
N GLU A 58 15.35 -15.86 0.98
CA GLU A 58 15.93 -15.24 2.19
C GLU A 58 17.25 -14.52 1.97
N ARG A 59 17.92 -14.77 0.86
CA ARG A 59 19.14 -14.07 0.45
C ARG A 59 18.88 -12.62 0.00
N PHE A 60 17.62 -12.23 -0.16
CA PHE A 60 17.18 -10.88 -0.47
C PHE A 60 16.50 -10.24 0.73
N SER A 61 17.20 -9.36 1.42
CA SER A 61 16.76 -8.74 2.67
C SER A 61 16.06 -7.40 2.43
N LEU A 62 14.90 -7.22 3.07
CA LEU A 62 14.28 -5.90 3.21
C LEU A 62 15.00 -5.07 4.29
N LYS A 63 15.31 -5.68 5.43
CA LYS A 63 15.94 -4.99 6.57
C LYS A 63 17.25 -4.30 6.19
N ASP A 64 18.09 -4.99 5.42
CA ASP A 64 19.42 -4.48 5.10
C ASP A 64 19.40 -3.36 4.03
N THR A 65 18.25 -3.08 3.40
CA THR A 65 18.09 -1.87 2.57
C THR A 65 18.20 -0.57 3.37
N ALA A 66 18.01 -0.63 4.68
CA ALA A 66 18.17 0.52 5.60
C ALA A 66 19.59 0.65 6.17
N ALA A 67 20.51 -0.29 5.87
CA ALA A 67 21.87 -0.25 6.37
C ALA A 67 22.61 1.00 5.88
N GLU A 68 23.57 1.48 6.70
CA GLU A 68 24.41 2.59 6.31
C GLU A 68 25.24 2.23 5.06
N GLY A 69 25.28 3.13 4.09
CA GLY A 69 25.98 2.90 2.81
C GLY A 69 25.28 1.95 1.82
N ALA A 70 24.11 1.38 2.14
CA ALA A 70 23.36 0.59 1.18
C ALA A 70 22.81 1.47 0.06
N PRO A 71 22.75 0.97 -1.21
CA PRO A 71 22.11 1.68 -2.30
C PRO A 71 20.63 1.95 -2.00
N ARG A 72 20.15 3.12 -2.37
CA ARG A 72 18.83 3.61 -1.98
C ARG A 72 17.92 3.85 -3.18
N GLN A 73 16.66 3.57 -2.98
CA GLN A 73 15.62 3.85 -3.98
C GLN A 73 15.19 5.32 -3.94
N TYR A 74 15.09 5.91 -2.74
CA TYR A 74 14.72 7.30 -2.50
C TYR A 74 15.67 7.96 -1.50
N ALA A 75 15.68 9.31 -1.51
CA ALA A 75 16.39 10.08 -0.50
C ALA A 75 15.77 9.90 0.90
N LEU A 76 14.48 9.65 0.97
CA LEU A 76 13.77 9.34 2.20
C LEU A 76 13.77 7.82 2.41
N THR A 77 14.47 7.37 3.40
CA THR A 77 14.34 5.99 3.88
C THR A 77 13.23 5.94 4.91
N ILE A 78 12.48 4.84 4.90
CA ILE A 78 11.70 4.45 6.08
C ILE A 78 12.65 4.53 7.27
N PRO A 79 12.29 5.22 8.38
CA PRO A 79 13.17 5.34 9.53
C PRO A 79 13.74 3.97 9.92
N PRO A 80 15.03 3.85 10.24
CA PRO A 80 15.66 2.56 10.59
C PRO A 80 14.90 1.81 11.69
N GLU A 81 14.28 2.55 12.61
CA GLU A 81 13.44 2.01 13.68
C GLU A 81 12.24 1.24 13.13
N VAL A 82 11.60 1.73 12.07
CA VAL A 82 10.46 1.05 11.43
C VAL A 82 10.91 -0.25 10.78
N VAL A 83 12.02 -0.20 10.03
CA VAL A 83 12.57 -1.39 9.35
C VAL A 83 13.06 -2.42 10.37
N ASN A 84 13.71 -1.96 11.43
CA ASN A 84 14.15 -2.83 12.53
C ASN A 84 12.95 -3.46 13.26
N ASN A 85 11.87 -2.70 13.48
CA ASN A 85 10.65 -3.22 14.09
C ASN A 85 9.88 -4.20 13.20
N MET A 86 9.97 -4.06 11.87
CA MET A 86 9.42 -5.11 10.98
C MET A 86 10.05 -6.50 11.25
N GLY A 87 11.34 -6.54 11.59
CA GLY A 87 12.00 -7.77 12.06
C GLY A 87 11.51 -8.21 13.44
N ASN A 88 11.27 -7.27 14.33
CA ASN A 88 10.84 -7.51 15.72
C ASN A 88 9.36 -7.88 15.85
N ILE A 89 8.50 -7.56 14.87
CA ILE A 89 7.09 -7.97 14.86
C ILE A 89 6.93 -9.49 15.04
N ASN A 90 7.93 -10.28 14.68
CA ASN A 90 7.91 -11.72 14.86
C ASN A 90 8.35 -12.20 16.26
N SER A 91 8.75 -11.30 17.15
CA SER A 91 9.26 -11.62 18.49
C SER A 91 8.33 -11.12 19.60
N ALA A 92 8.53 -11.65 20.83
CA ALA A 92 7.97 -11.11 22.08
C ALA A 92 6.46 -10.82 22.07
N GLY A 93 5.66 -11.68 21.45
CA GLY A 93 4.18 -11.51 21.42
C GLY A 93 3.66 -10.44 20.45
N LEU A 94 4.52 -9.57 19.90
CA LEU A 94 4.13 -8.50 18.98
C LEU A 94 3.37 -9.03 17.76
N ARG A 95 3.83 -10.14 17.16
CA ARG A 95 3.13 -10.77 16.02
C ARG A 95 1.71 -11.14 16.38
N SER A 96 1.47 -11.72 17.56
CA SER A 96 0.13 -12.10 18.01
C SER A 96 -0.76 -10.89 18.18
N ALA A 97 -0.26 -9.82 18.80
CA ALA A 97 -0.99 -8.57 18.99
C ALA A 97 -1.39 -7.95 17.64
N VAL A 98 -0.43 -7.83 16.70
CA VAL A 98 -0.67 -7.30 15.36
C VAL A 98 -1.70 -8.16 14.61
N MET A 99 -1.50 -9.48 14.51
CA MET A 99 -2.39 -10.36 13.76
C MET A 99 -3.82 -10.41 14.31
N LYS A 100 -3.99 -10.36 15.63
CA LYS A 100 -5.32 -10.30 16.26
C LYS A 100 -6.03 -8.97 15.95
N SER A 101 -5.30 -7.86 15.95
CA SER A 101 -5.85 -6.52 15.65
C SER A 101 -6.21 -6.34 14.18
N LEU A 102 -5.48 -7.01 13.27
CA LEU A 102 -5.73 -6.98 11.83
C LEU A 102 -6.73 -8.05 11.35
N SER A 103 -7.44 -8.72 12.28
CA SER A 103 -8.41 -9.76 11.93
C SER A 103 -9.63 -9.18 11.21
N PRO A 104 -9.96 -9.64 9.99
CA PRO A 104 -11.19 -9.24 9.31
C PRO A 104 -12.45 -9.85 9.96
N ARG A 105 -12.26 -10.79 10.90
CA ARG A 105 -13.35 -11.51 11.61
C ARG A 105 -13.67 -10.90 12.97
N ALA A 106 -13.22 -9.67 13.25
CA ALA A 106 -13.61 -8.98 14.46
C ALA A 106 -15.14 -8.76 14.49
N ASP A 107 -15.75 -9.02 15.65
CA ASP A 107 -17.21 -8.99 15.81
C ASP A 107 -17.81 -7.66 15.34
N GLY A 108 -18.79 -7.73 14.44
CA GLY A 108 -19.51 -6.57 13.89
C GLY A 108 -18.66 -5.62 13.04
N LEU A 109 -17.42 -5.98 12.68
CA LEU A 109 -16.54 -5.10 11.89
C LEU A 109 -17.13 -4.79 10.51
N ALA A 110 -17.63 -5.80 9.82
CA ALA A 110 -18.20 -5.63 8.48
C ALA A 110 -19.42 -4.71 8.47
N GLU A 111 -20.31 -4.83 9.47
CA GLU A 111 -21.48 -3.96 9.66
C GLU A 111 -21.06 -2.53 9.93
N ARG A 112 -20.13 -2.31 10.86
CA ARG A 112 -19.63 -0.94 11.16
C ARG A 112 -18.93 -0.30 9.97
N LEU A 113 -18.19 -1.07 9.16
CA LEU A 113 -17.59 -0.55 7.94
C LEU A 113 -18.66 -0.16 6.91
N ARG A 114 -19.72 -0.97 6.76
CA ARG A 114 -20.81 -0.67 5.84
C ARG A 114 -21.56 0.59 6.25
N GLU A 115 -21.88 0.73 7.53
CA GLU A 115 -22.51 1.93 8.11
C GLU A 115 -21.64 3.16 7.87
N ARG A 116 -20.34 3.06 8.18
CA ARG A 116 -19.40 4.16 8.00
C ARG A 116 -19.23 4.57 6.52
N ALA A 117 -19.16 3.60 5.60
CA ALA A 117 -19.13 3.89 4.17
C ALA A 117 -20.42 4.61 3.73
N GLY A 118 -21.57 4.17 4.25
CA GLY A 118 -22.86 4.82 4.01
C GLY A 118 -22.89 6.27 4.48
N GLU A 119 -22.40 6.56 5.70
CA GLU A 119 -22.34 7.92 6.26
C GLU A 119 -21.51 8.87 5.38
N PHE A 120 -20.34 8.44 4.89
CA PHE A 120 -19.52 9.28 4.02
C PHE A 120 -20.17 9.51 2.65
N ILE A 121 -20.85 8.50 2.10
CA ILE A 121 -21.61 8.68 0.85
C ILE A 121 -22.82 9.59 1.05
N ASP A 122 -23.54 9.47 2.17
CA ASP A 122 -24.64 10.38 2.49
C ASP A 122 -24.18 11.84 2.60
N ALA A 123 -23.01 12.07 3.20
CA ALA A 123 -22.42 13.40 3.30
C ALA A 123 -22.10 13.96 1.91
N LEU A 124 -21.49 13.15 1.02
CA LEU A 124 -21.23 13.57 -0.37
C LEU A 124 -22.51 13.87 -1.14
N LEU A 125 -23.54 13.01 -1.00
CA LEU A 125 -24.84 13.22 -1.66
C LEU A 125 -25.53 14.49 -1.17
N ALA A 126 -25.40 14.81 0.10
CA ALA A 126 -25.95 16.04 0.69
C ALA A 126 -25.21 17.29 0.25
N GLU A 127 -23.90 17.22 0.03
CA GLU A 127 -23.07 18.31 -0.50
C GLU A 127 -23.39 18.60 -1.96
N GLY A 128 -23.69 17.56 -2.74
CA GLY A 128 -24.02 17.62 -4.16
C GLY A 128 -22.80 17.63 -5.08
N PRO A 129 -23.01 17.31 -6.40
CA PRO A 129 -21.94 17.29 -7.37
C PRO A 129 -21.56 18.72 -7.84
N PRO A 130 -20.32 18.97 -8.29
CA PRO A 130 -19.21 18.02 -8.31
C PRO A 130 -18.58 17.86 -6.92
N ALA A 131 -18.16 16.63 -6.58
CA ALA A 131 -17.47 16.37 -5.33
C ALA A 131 -16.11 15.68 -5.55
N ASP A 132 -15.21 15.81 -4.57
CA ASP A 132 -13.93 15.11 -4.57
C ASP A 132 -14.06 13.78 -3.81
N LEU A 133 -14.16 12.69 -4.53
CA LEU A 133 -14.36 11.36 -3.94
C LEU A 133 -13.16 10.88 -3.12
N ARG A 134 -11.95 11.37 -3.40
CA ARG A 134 -10.79 11.09 -2.58
C ARG A 134 -10.94 11.70 -1.18
N ALA A 135 -11.16 13.00 -1.10
CA ALA A 135 -11.24 13.73 0.16
C ALA A 135 -12.53 13.44 0.94
N GLY A 136 -13.65 13.20 0.23
CA GLY A 136 -14.96 12.97 0.84
C GLY A 136 -15.25 11.50 1.18
N PHE A 137 -14.55 10.54 0.56
CA PHE A 137 -14.84 9.12 0.78
C PHE A 137 -13.56 8.28 1.02
N ALA A 138 -12.63 8.20 0.05
CA ALA A 138 -11.54 7.23 0.13
C ALA A 138 -10.60 7.48 1.31
N ASP A 139 -10.14 8.73 1.52
CA ASP A 139 -9.25 9.09 2.62
C ASP A 139 -9.94 8.91 3.99
N PRO A 140 -11.13 9.49 4.27
CA PRO A 140 -11.77 9.36 5.58
C PRO A 140 -12.26 7.94 5.88
N PHE A 141 -12.73 7.17 4.89
CA PHE A 141 -13.15 5.79 5.09
C PHE A 141 -11.96 4.89 5.46
N SER A 142 -10.84 5.03 4.74
CA SER A 142 -9.61 4.31 5.05
C SER A 142 -9.06 4.68 6.43
N ALA A 143 -9.07 5.97 6.75
CA ALA A 143 -8.66 6.44 8.07
C ALA A 143 -9.56 5.92 9.19
N ALA A 144 -10.87 5.86 9.00
CA ALA A 144 -11.82 5.38 10.00
C ALA A 144 -11.55 3.93 10.41
N LEU A 145 -11.30 3.03 9.42
CA LEU A 145 -10.89 1.66 9.72
C LEU A 145 -9.63 1.63 10.58
N HIS A 146 -8.58 2.37 10.15
CA HIS A 146 -7.28 2.29 10.82
C HIS A 146 -7.30 2.97 12.19
N CYS A 147 -8.04 4.06 12.37
CA CYS A 147 -8.28 4.62 13.70
C CYS A 147 -8.91 3.59 14.66
N GLN A 148 -9.93 2.86 14.18
CA GLN A 148 -10.57 1.80 14.97
C GLN A 148 -9.62 0.65 15.30
N VAL A 149 -8.87 0.15 14.30
CA VAL A 149 -7.93 -0.98 14.47
C VAL A 149 -6.79 -0.62 15.41
N ILE A 150 -6.25 0.58 15.27
CA ILE A 150 -5.13 1.05 16.10
C ILE A 150 -5.60 1.41 17.52
N GLY A 151 -6.80 1.97 17.69
CA GLY A 151 -7.33 2.44 18.96
C GLY A 151 -7.11 3.93 19.20
N VAL A 152 -7.17 4.73 18.12
CA VAL A 152 -7.09 6.19 18.19
C VAL A 152 -8.42 6.83 17.79
N PRO A 153 -8.78 8.01 18.35
CA PRO A 153 -10.00 8.71 17.98
C PRO A 153 -10.04 9.07 16.50
N PHE A 154 -11.20 8.89 15.86
CA PHE A 154 -11.35 9.28 14.46
C PHE A 154 -11.18 10.78 14.23
N THR A 155 -11.43 11.63 15.22
CA THR A 155 -11.20 13.08 15.15
C THR A 155 -9.77 13.46 14.75
N ASP A 156 -8.81 12.59 15.04
CA ASP A 156 -7.38 12.84 14.85
C ASP A 156 -6.85 12.38 13.47
N TRP A 157 -7.74 11.78 12.65
CA TRP A 157 -7.32 11.15 11.39
C TRP A 157 -6.63 12.10 10.42
N ARG A 158 -7.11 13.35 10.30
CA ARG A 158 -6.50 14.32 9.37
C ARG A 158 -5.06 14.65 9.73
N ARG A 159 -4.80 14.81 11.03
CA ARG A 159 -3.46 15.02 11.55
C ARG A 159 -2.55 13.83 11.22
N LEU A 160 -3.00 12.61 11.54
CA LEU A 160 -2.23 11.39 11.31
C LEU A 160 -2.00 11.14 9.82
N MET A 161 -3.02 11.27 8.98
CA MET A 161 -2.87 11.09 7.54
C MET A 161 -1.88 12.10 6.93
N SER A 162 -1.91 13.38 7.33
CA SER A 162 -1.00 14.37 6.82
C SER A 162 0.45 14.14 7.30
N GLY A 163 0.65 13.70 8.53
CA GLY A 163 1.96 13.35 9.06
C GLY A 163 2.58 12.16 8.35
N LEU A 164 1.79 11.14 8.09
CA LEU A 164 2.25 9.91 7.46
C LEU A 164 2.38 10.01 5.93
N ASP A 165 1.59 10.85 5.29
CA ASP A 165 1.74 11.15 3.86
C ASP A 165 3.14 11.72 3.55
N ILE A 166 3.69 12.49 4.48
CA ILE A 166 5.06 13.00 4.41
C ILE A 166 6.10 11.85 4.43
N ALA A 167 5.86 10.78 5.17
CA ALA A 167 6.75 9.61 5.21
C ALA A 167 6.81 8.84 3.89
N PHE A 168 5.86 9.07 2.98
CA PHE A 168 5.84 8.48 1.64
C PHE A 168 6.36 9.42 0.54
N MET A 169 7.06 10.50 0.89
CA MET A 169 7.66 11.42 -0.08
C MET A 169 8.99 10.88 -0.62
N THR A 170 9.28 11.21 -1.87
CA THR A 170 10.49 10.73 -2.59
C THR A 170 11.57 11.80 -2.72
N SER A 171 11.32 13.07 -2.31
CA SER A 171 12.25 14.18 -2.49
C SER A 171 12.96 14.58 -1.20
N ALA A 172 14.26 14.87 -1.30
CA ALA A 172 15.12 15.25 -0.19
C ALA A 172 14.73 16.58 0.49
N HIS A 173 14.06 17.49 -0.22
CA HIS A 173 13.68 18.82 0.30
C HIS A 173 12.61 18.78 1.40
N THR A 174 11.97 17.63 1.58
CA THR A 174 10.93 17.42 2.60
C THR A 174 11.40 16.60 3.78
N PHE A 175 12.67 16.18 3.79
CA PHE A 175 13.21 15.24 4.78
C PHE A 175 13.13 15.77 6.22
N GLU A 176 13.53 17.03 6.49
CA GLU A 176 13.47 17.60 7.84
C GLU A 176 12.03 17.68 8.36
N GLY A 177 11.09 18.09 7.51
CA GLY A 177 9.67 18.13 7.84
C GLY A 177 9.07 16.74 8.08
N ALA A 178 9.46 15.74 7.29
CA ALA A 178 9.01 14.36 7.41
C ALA A 178 9.48 13.74 8.74
N GLY A 179 10.77 13.92 9.09
CA GLY A 179 11.32 13.46 10.36
C GLY A 179 10.59 14.05 11.56
N LEU A 180 10.37 15.36 11.56
CA LEU A 180 9.64 16.05 12.62
C LEU A 180 8.20 15.54 12.79
N ASN A 181 7.50 15.27 11.69
CA ASN A 181 6.13 14.75 11.77
C ASN A 181 6.11 13.30 12.22
N TRP A 182 7.05 12.47 11.81
CA TRP A 182 7.22 11.13 12.34
C TRP A 182 7.37 11.12 13.87
N TYR A 183 8.27 11.94 14.41
CA TYR A 183 8.47 12.02 15.87
C TYR A 183 7.25 12.57 16.60
N LYS A 184 6.49 13.51 16.00
CA LYS A 184 5.22 13.99 16.57
C LYS A 184 4.16 12.89 16.60
N ASP A 185 4.07 12.09 15.55
CA ASP A 185 3.11 10.98 15.50
C ASP A 185 3.54 9.83 16.41
N LEU A 186 4.86 9.58 16.56
CA LEU A 186 5.39 8.65 17.54
C LEU A 186 5.05 9.09 18.97
N GLY A 187 5.31 10.36 19.33
CA GLY A 187 4.96 10.92 20.62
C GLY A 187 3.47 10.81 20.93
N TYR A 188 2.62 11.14 19.94
CA TYR A 188 1.19 10.96 20.06
C TYR A 188 0.79 9.48 20.32
N MET A 189 1.40 8.52 19.62
CA MET A 189 1.09 7.10 19.86
C MET A 189 1.58 6.63 21.23
N VAL A 190 2.71 7.18 21.75
CA VAL A 190 3.15 6.94 23.14
C VAL A 190 2.13 7.47 24.14
N GLU A 191 1.61 8.68 23.94
CA GLU A 191 0.55 9.26 24.77
C GLU A 191 -0.73 8.41 24.73
N ARG A 192 -1.13 7.99 23.52
CA ARG A 192 -2.31 7.13 23.34
C ARG A 192 -2.13 5.75 23.97
N LEU A 193 -0.96 5.14 23.88
CA LEU A 193 -0.65 3.85 24.50
C LEU A 193 -0.91 3.87 26.03
N ASN A 194 -0.80 5.04 26.65
CA ASN A 194 -1.01 5.25 28.10
C ASN A 194 -2.38 5.85 28.43
N ALA A 195 -3.23 6.10 27.45
CA ALA A 195 -4.53 6.72 27.69
C ALA A 195 -5.57 5.69 28.22
N PRO A 196 -6.41 6.09 29.20
CA PRO A 196 -7.36 5.16 29.83
C PRO A 196 -8.54 4.75 28.94
N ASP A 197 -8.77 5.46 27.84
CA ASP A 197 -9.88 5.26 26.91
C ASP A 197 -9.49 4.38 25.70
N VAL A 198 -8.29 3.80 25.67
CA VAL A 198 -7.85 2.91 24.59
C VAL A 198 -8.60 1.58 24.66
N PRO A 199 -9.30 1.17 23.59
CA PRO A 199 -10.00 -0.11 23.56
C PRO A 199 -9.02 -1.27 23.73
N PRO A 200 -9.25 -2.23 24.64
CA PRO A 200 -8.32 -3.31 24.91
C PRO A 200 -8.15 -4.27 23.72
N GLU A 201 -9.16 -4.36 22.83
CA GLU A 201 -9.11 -5.16 21.60
C GLU A 201 -8.37 -4.48 20.44
N SER A 202 -8.09 -3.18 20.54
CA SER A 202 -7.31 -2.44 19.55
C SER A 202 -5.83 -2.84 19.55
N LEU A 203 -5.08 -2.40 18.55
CA LEU A 203 -3.63 -2.65 18.52
C LEU A 203 -2.93 -2.01 19.71
N LEU A 204 -3.20 -0.73 20.02
CA LEU A 204 -2.60 -0.05 21.17
C LEU A 204 -2.95 -0.74 22.49
N GLY A 205 -4.20 -1.16 22.68
CA GLY A 205 -4.62 -1.90 23.87
C GLY A 205 -3.87 -3.22 24.03
N ARG A 206 -3.75 -4.00 22.96
CA ARG A 206 -3.00 -5.26 22.96
C ARG A 206 -1.49 -5.05 23.15
N LEU A 207 -0.91 -4.01 22.56
CA LEU A 207 0.50 -3.66 22.72
C LEU A 207 0.76 -3.22 24.18
N GLY A 208 -0.14 -2.41 24.77
CA GLY A 208 -0.06 -2.01 26.16
C GLY A 208 -0.06 -3.19 27.14
N ALA A 209 -0.90 -4.20 26.86
CA ALA A 209 -0.97 -5.42 27.68
C ALA A 209 0.32 -6.26 27.64
N LEU A 210 1.15 -6.15 26.60
CA LEU A 210 2.45 -6.86 26.53
C LEU A 210 3.43 -6.41 27.63
N ARG A 211 3.26 -5.22 28.20
CA ARG A 211 4.13 -4.74 29.29
C ARG A 211 4.03 -5.56 30.57
N GLU A 212 2.90 -6.24 30.77
CA GLU A 212 2.64 -7.09 31.93
C GLU A 212 3.27 -8.49 31.77
N ASP A 213 3.70 -8.82 30.54
CA ASP A 213 4.32 -10.12 30.25
C ASP A 213 5.83 -10.04 30.48
N ALA A 214 6.35 -10.95 31.31
CA ALA A 214 7.78 -11.02 31.63
C ALA A 214 8.67 -11.24 30.40
N GLU A 215 8.20 -11.96 29.38
CA GLU A 215 8.95 -12.19 28.12
C GLU A 215 9.04 -10.90 27.28
N SER A 216 8.10 -9.98 27.45
CA SER A 216 7.99 -8.72 26.70
C SER A 216 8.48 -7.50 27.50
N ALA A 217 8.99 -7.66 28.71
CA ALA A 217 9.43 -6.58 29.61
C ALA A 217 10.56 -5.68 29.05
N HIS A 218 11.23 -6.15 28.00
CA HIS A 218 12.27 -5.36 27.29
C HIS A 218 11.70 -4.39 26.24
N LEU A 219 10.40 -4.45 25.94
CA LEU A 219 9.74 -3.59 24.97
C LEU A 219 9.41 -2.23 25.61
N THR A 220 10.02 -1.17 25.09
CA THR A 220 9.74 0.20 25.53
C THR A 220 8.44 0.73 24.88
N ASP A 221 7.86 1.75 25.49
CA ASP A 221 6.67 2.45 24.94
C ASP A 221 6.94 2.99 23.52
N GLU A 222 8.15 3.47 23.26
CA GLU A 222 8.53 3.93 21.93
C GLU A 222 8.59 2.80 20.91
N MET A 223 9.07 1.60 21.29
CA MET A 223 9.06 0.42 20.41
C MET A 223 7.63 0.00 20.08
N LEU A 224 6.75 -0.04 21.09
CA LEU A 224 5.33 -0.38 20.90
C LEU A 224 4.61 0.68 20.05
N ALA A 225 4.81 1.96 20.35
CA ALA A 225 4.25 3.06 19.59
C ALA A 225 4.74 3.09 18.13
N THR A 226 6.00 2.73 17.88
CA THR A 226 6.56 2.62 16.53
C THR A 226 5.79 1.56 15.69
N VAL A 227 5.39 0.44 16.32
CA VAL A 227 4.53 -0.55 15.65
C VAL A 227 3.19 0.07 15.27
N ALA A 228 2.56 0.82 16.17
CA ALA A 228 1.26 1.43 15.94
C ALA A 228 1.30 2.49 14.82
N VAL A 229 2.28 3.41 14.85
CA VAL A 229 2.49 4.42 13.79
C VAL A 229 2.73 3.74 12.44
N SER A 230 3.59 2.72 12.39
CA SER A 230 3.92 1.99 11.17
C SER A 230 2.69 1.29 10.59
N MET A 231 1.88 0.64 11.43
CA MET A 231 0.68 -0.06 10.99
C MET A 231 -0.40 0.93 10.51
N PHE A 232 -0.57 2.08 11.18
CA PHE A 232 -1.50 3.11 10.72
C PHE A 232 -1.08 3.66 9.35
N GLY A 233 0.19 4.05 9.19
CA GLY A 233 0.70 4.61 7.94
C GLY A 233 0.64 3.62 6.78
N ALA A 234 1.17 2.42 6.99
CA ALA A 234 1.15 1.37 5.96
C ALA A 234 -0.28 1.02 5.53
N GLY A 235 -1.22 1.01 6.47
CA GLY A 235 -2.61 0.64 6.20
C GLY A 235 -3.43 1.78 5.61
N ALA A 236 -3.58 2.91 6.30
CA ALA A 236 -4.50 3.97 5.92
C ALA A 236 -4.15 4.59 4.56
N VAL A 237 -2.87 4.88 4.32
CA VAL A 237 -2.42 5.46 3.05
C VAL A 237 -2.56 4.46 1.90
N SER A 238 -2.26 3.17 2.14
CA SER A 238 -2.33 2.15 1.09
C SER A 238 -3.76 1.79 0.72
N THR A 239 -4.68 1.69 1.70
CA THR A 239 -6.10 1.40 1.43
C THR A 239 -6.81 2.57 0.75
N SER A 240 -6.50 3.82 1.15
CA SER A 240 -6.98 5.00 0.43
C SER A 240 -6.48 5.02 -1.02
N ALA A 241 -5.17 4.80 -1.23
CA ALA A 241 -4.58 4.78 -2.55
C ALA A 241 -5.22 3.71 -3.45
N PHE A 242 -5.44 2.52 -2.89
CA PHE A 242 -6.13 1.44 -3.60
C PHE A 242 -7.55 1.87 -4.01
N LEU A 243 -8.36 2.40 -3.07
CA LEU A 243 -9.73 2.80 -3.36
C LEU A 243 -9.81 3.87 -4.45
N VAL A 244 -8.96 4.89 -4.38
CA VAL A 244 -8.93 5.96 -5.40
C VAL A 244 -8.67 5.39 -6.79
N LEU A 245 -7.68 4.50 -6.94
CA LEU A 245 -7.34 3.92 -8.25
C LEU A 245 -8.34 2.84 -8.69
N ALA A 246 -8.88 2.05 -7.78
CA ALA A 246 -9.92 1.06 -8.07
C ALA A 246 -11.20 1.76 -8.58
N ILE A 247 -11.61 2.83 -7.92
CA ILE A 247 -12.76 3.63 -8.35
C ILE A 247 -12.47 4.31 -9.69
N LEU A 248 -11.27 4.90 -9.87
CA LEU A 248 -10.88 5.49 -11.14
C LEU A 248 -10.95 4.46 -12.29
N ALA A 249 -10.45 3.24 -12.07
CA ALA A 249 -10.53 2.16 -13.06
C ALA A 249 -11.99 1.81 -13.40
N LEU A 250 -12.87 1.72 -12.40
CA LEU A 250 -14.31 1.49 -12.63
C LEU A 250 -14.97 2.66 -13.38
N LEU A 251 -14.58 3.90 -13.10
CA LEU A 251 -15.14 5.08 -13.80
C LEU A 251 -14.63 5.21 -15.24
N GLN A 252 -13.50 4.60 -15.58
CA GLN A 252 -13.00 4.47 -16.96
C GLN A 252 -13.68 3.31 -17.70
N HIS A 253 -14.36 2.39 -16.97
CA HIS A 253 -15.06 1.21 -17.47
C HIS A 253 -16.49 1.15 -16.89
N PRO A 254 -17.39 2.11 -17.23
CA PRO A 254 -18.67 2.27 -16.53
C PRO A 254 -19.61 1.05 -16.67
N GLU A 255 -19.42 0.22 -17.68
CA GLU A 255 -20.14 -1.06 -17.83
C GLU A 255 -19.85 -2.03 -16.68
N LEU A 256 -18.65 -1.96 -16.08
CA LEU A 256 -18.28 -2.82 -14.94
C LEU A 256 -19.02 -2.43 -13.66
N ILE A 257 -19.40 -1.16 -13.50
CA ILE A 257 -20.24 -0.72 -12.38
C ILE A 257 -21.60 -1.37 -12.44
N GLY A 258 -22.21 -1.42 -13.64
CA GLY A 258 -23.47 -2.13 -13.90
C GLY A 258 -23.35 -3.62 -13.59
N HIS A 259 -22.28 -4.26 -14.06
CA HIS A 259 -22.00 -5.67 -13.80
C HIS A 259 -21.91 -5.98 -12.29
N LEU A 260 -21.20 -5.18 -11.50
CA LEU A 260 -21.09 -5.38 -10.05
C LEU A 260 -22.42 -5.17 -9.31
N ARG A 261 -23.29 -4.29 -9.80
CA ARG A 261 -24.63 -4.11 -9.22
C ARG A 261 -25.55 -5.29 -9.48
N GLU A 262 -25.46 -5.89 -10.66
CA GLU A 262 -26.24 -7.08 -11.05
C GLU A 262 -25.72 -8.35 -10.39
N HIS A 263 -24.40 -8.38 -10.07
CA HIS A 263 -23.70 -9.54 -9.53
C HIS A 263 -22.90 -9.20 -8.26
N PRO A 264 -23.54 -8.78 -7.15
CA PRO A 264 -22.86 -8.37 -5.92
C PRO A 264 -22.03 -9.51 -5.29
N GLU A 265 -22.35 -10.76 -5.56
CA GLU A 265 -21.58 -11.94 -5.13
C GLU A 265 -20.19 -12.02 -5.78
N ARG A 266 -19.94 -11.28 -6.86
CA ARG A 266 -18.65 -11.19 -7.57
C ARG A 266 -17.69 -10.20 -6.95
N MET A 267 -18.13 -9.38 -5.98
CA MET A 267 -17.33 -8.29 -5.42
C MET A 267 -15.95 -8.75 -4.92
N GLY A 268 -15.83 -9.92 -4.30
CA GLY A 268 -14.55 -10.45 -3.85
C GLY A 268 -13.54 -10.70 -4.99
N ARG A 269 -14.00 -11.27 -6.12
CA ARG A 269 -13.17 -11.46 -7.32
C ARG A 269 -12.81 -10.14 -7.97
N ALA A 270 -13.78 -9.23 -8.03
CA ALA A 270 -13.56 -7.88 -8.55
C ALA A 270 -12.49 -7.12 -7.77
N VAL A 271 -12.49 -7.24 -6.44
CA VAL A 271 -11.44 -6.64 -5.59
C VAL A 271 -10.07 -7.25 -5.88
N ASP A 272 -9.96 -8.57 -6.10
CA ASP A 272 -8.69 -9.20 -6.47
C ASP A 272 -8.19 -8.71 -7.83
N GLU A 273 -9.08 -8.57 -8.80
CA GLU A 273 -8.70 -8.03 -10.11
C GLU A 273 -8.33 -6.56 -10.06
N LEU A 274 -9.06 -5.75 -9.29
CA LEU A 274 -8.71 -4.35 -9.07
C LEU A 274 -7.37 -4.21 -8.29
N LEU A 275 -7.04 -5.16 -7.40
CA LEU A 275 -5.73 -5.22 -6.76
C LEU A 275 -4.61 -5.56 -7.76
N ARG A 276 -4.85 -6.51 -8.68
CA ARG A 276 -3.91 -6.80 -9.77
C ARG A 276 -3.69 -5.59 -10.66
N TRP A 277 -4.77 -4.90 -11.02
CA TRP A 277 -4.78 -3.71 -11.89
C TRP A 277 -4.15 -2.47 -11.24
N ASN A 278 -4.03 -2.46 -9.90
CA ASN A 278 -3.60 -1.31 -9.13
C ASN A 278 -2.12 -0.94 -9.37
N LEU A 279 -1.87 0.23 -9.91
CA LEU A 279 -0.54 0.76 -10.19
C LEU A 279 -0.05 1.78 -9.15
N SER A 280 -0.66 1.82 -7.96
CA SER A 280 -0.28 2.79 -6.91
C SER A 280 1.13 2.58 -6.37
N ILE A 281 1.71 1.38 -6.51
CA ILE A 281 3.06 1.00 -6.05
C ILE A 281 3.95 0.73 -7.26
N GLY A 282 4.21 1.74 -8.06
CA GLY A 282 5.07 1.59 -9.21
C GLY A 282 6.56 1.84 -8.95
N ASP A 283 6.93 2.02 -7.68
CA ASP A 283 8.30 2.31 -7.30
C ASP A 283 9.10 1.04 -6.98
N GLY A 284 8.48 -0.13 -7.13
CA GLY A 284 9.08 -1.43 -6.83
C GLY A 284 9.18 -1.74 -5.34
N LEU A 285 9.35 -3.03 -5.02
CA LEU A 285 9.60 -3.48 -3.65
C LEU A 285 11.11 -3.74 -3.48
N PRO A 286 11.81 -2.98 -2.62
CA PRO A 286 13.27 -3.07 -2.50
C PRO A 286 13.70 -4.32 -1.73
N ARG A 287 14.85 -4.88 -2.14
CA ARG A 287 15.59 -5.94 -1.46
C ARG A 287 17.08 -5.72 -1.64
N LEU A 288 17.88 -6.01 -0.63
CA LEU A 288 19.35 -6.02 -0.73
C LEU A 288 19.84 -7.47 -0.83
N ALA A 289 20.71 -7.76 -1.79
CA ALA A 289 21.34 -9.08 -1.91
C ALA A 289 22.36 -9.28 -0.79
N LEU A 290 22.18 -10.32 0.02
CA LEU A 290 23.09 -10.67 1.13
C LEU A 290 24.31 -11.48 0.67
N GLU A 291 24.23 -12.09 -0.50
CA GLU A 291 25.27 -12.85 -1.17
C GLU A 291 25.11 -12.76 -2.69
N ASP A 292 26.05 -13.31 -3.45
CA ASP A 292 25.94 -13.40 -4.91
C ASP A 292 24.80 -14.35 -5.30
N VAL A 293 23.81 -13.85 -6.02
CA VAL A 293 22.64 -14.64 -6.45
C VAL A 293 22.40 -14.49 -7.94
N ARG A 294 22.24 -15.62 -8.65
CA ARG A 294 21.88 -15.61 -10.06
C ARG A 294 20.36 -15.49 -10.26
N LEU A 295 19.94 -14.43 -10.97
CA LEU A 295 18.56 -14.20 -11.41
C LEU A 295 18.53 -14.28 -12.95
N GLY A 296 18.01 -15.37 -13.51
CA GLY A 296 18.13 -15.65 -14.93
C GLY A 296 19.60 -15.67 -15.37
N GLU A 297 19.93 -14.89 -16.38
CA GLU A 297 21.30 -14.75 -16.92
C GLU A 297 22.18 -13.79 -16.10
N VAL A 298 21.57 -13.00 -15.19
CA VAL A 298 22.27 -11.95 -14.42
C VAL A 298 22.79 -12.51 -13.11
N LEU A 299 24.02 -12.17 -12.75
CA LEU A 299 24.60 -12.38 -11.44
C LEU A 299 24.48 -11.10 -10.62
N VAL A 300 23.49 -11.06 -9.72
CA VAL A 300 23.36 -10.01 -8.72
C VAL A 300 24.42 -10.22 -7.64
N LYS A 301 25.24 -9.21 -7.39
CA LYS A 301 26.31 -9.28 -6.39
C LYS A 301 25.79 -8.94 -5.00
N LYS A 302 26.46 -9.48 -3.99
CA LYS A 302 26.26 -9.09 -2.59
C LYS A 302 26.32 -7.56 -2.46
N GLY A 303 25.34 -6.98 -1.74
CA GLY A 303 25.22 -5.54 -1.51
C GLY A 303 24.53 -4.78 -2.64
N GLU A 304 24.14 -5.43 -3.73
CA GLU A 304 23.36 -4.77 -4.79
C GLU A 304 21.88 -4.71 -4.43
N LEU A 305 21.25 -3.60 -4.79
CA LEU A 305 19.82 -3.37 -4.65
C LEU A 305 19.05 -4.05 -5.78
N VAL A 306 17.98 -4.75 -5.41
CA VAL A 306 17.00 -5.35 -6.34
C VAL A 306 15.64 -4.73 -6.06
N LEU A 307 14.99 -4.25 -7.11
CA LEU A 307 13.64 -3.68 -7.08
C LEU A 307 12.69 -4.63 -7.79
N VAL A 308 11.62 -5.06 -7.11
CA VAL A 308 10.59 -5.91 -7.70
C VAL A 308 9.50 -5.01 -8.29
N LEU A 309 9.36 -5.03 -9.62
CA LEU A 309 8.35 -4.27 -10.35
C LEU A 309 7.01 -5.02 -10.29
N VAL A 310 6.20 -4.72 -9.27
CA VAL A 310 4.91 -5.40 -9.04
C VAL A 310 3.97 -5.22 -10.23
N GLU A 311 3.91 -4.02 -10.81
CA GLU A 311 3.11 -3.73 -12.00
C GLU A 311 3.56 -4.56 -13.22
N GLY A 312 4.87 -4.76 -13.39
CA GLY A 312 5.38 -5.66 -14.42
C GLY A 312 4.93 -7.11 -14.21
N ALA A 313 5.04 -7.59 -12.97
CA ALA A 313 4.67 -8.95 -12.59
C ALA A 313 3.16 -9.21 -12.67
N ASN A 314 2.33 -8.25 -12.25
CA ASN A 314 0.87 -8.37 -12.27
C ASN A 314 0.26 -8.32 -13.69
N PHE A 315 1.02 -7.89 -14.68
CA PHE A 315 0.63 -7.87 -16.09
C PHE A 315 1.45 -8.87 -16.94
N ASP A 316 2.02 -9.89 -16.29
CA ASP A 316 2.82 -10.92 -16.99
C ASP A 316 1.91 -11.91 -17.73
N PRO A 317 1.95 -11.96 -19.10
CA PRO A 317 1.11 -12.86 -19.88
C PRO A 317 1.45 -14.34 -19.67
N ALA A 318 2.61 -14.66 -19.07
CA ALA A 318 2.94 -16.04 -18.70
C ALA A 318 2.09 -16.56 -17.53
N VAL A 319 1.41 -15.65 -16.77
CA VAL A 319 0.60 -15.99 -15.61
C VAL A 319 -0.85 -15.56 -15.79
N PHE A 320 -1.08 -14.40 -16.38
CA PHE A 320 -2.41 -13.83 -16.58
C PHE A 320 -2.79 -13.84 -18.05
N SER A 321 -3.86 -14.56 -18.41
CA SER A 321 -4.43 -14.47 -19.75
C SER A 321 -5.02 -13.08 -19.98
N ASP A 322 -4.78 -12.49 -21.15
CA ASP A 322 -5.22 -11.12 -21.48
C ASP A 322 -4.94 -10.13 -20.34
N PRO A 323 -3.65 -9.94 -19.94
CA PRO A 323 -3.32 -9.18 -18.73
C PRO A 323 -3.73 -7.70 -18.81
N ASP A 324 -3.83 -7.16 -20.02
CA ASP A 324 -4.22 -5.77 -20.31
C ASP A 324 -5.75 -5.57 -20.31
N ARG A 325 -6.52 -6.61 -20.07
CA ARG A 325 -7.97 -6.55 -19.89
C ARG A 325 -8.30 -6.56 -18.40
N LEU A 326 -9.09 -5.57 -17.95
CA LEU A 326 -9.69 -5.56 -16.62
C LEU A 326 -10.87 -6.52 -16.61
N ASP A 327 -10.70 -7.69 -16.01
CA ASP A 327 -11.68 -8.77 -15.96
C ASP A 327 -12.10 -9.07 -14.53
N LEU A 328 -13.19 -8.48 -14.08
CA LEU A 328 -13.71 -8.62 -12.70
C LEU A 328 -14.16 -10.05 -12.35
N ASP A 329 -14.27 -10.93 -13.34
CA ASP A 329 -14.61 -12.35 -13.15
C ASP A 329 -13.38 -13.27 -13.21
N ARG A 330 -12.17 -12.73 -13.32
CA ARG A 330 -10.93 -13.51 -13.38
C ARG A 330 -10.84 -14.52 -12.23
N GLU A 331 -10.81 -15.83 -12.57
CA GLU A 331 -10.83 -16.90 -11.57
C GLU A 331 -9.46 -17.15 -10.94
N HIS A 332 -8.41 -17.21 -11.77
CA HIS A 332 -7.03 -17.41 -11.30
C HIS A 332 -6.29 -16.09 -11.29
N ASN A 333 -6.06 -15.57 -10.08
CA ASN A 333 -5.51 -14.22 -9.90
C ASN A 333 -4.39 -14.18 -8.83
N PRO A 334 -3.21 -14.80 -9.11
CA PRO A 334 -2.09 -14.82 -8.16
C PRO A 334 -1.28 -13.50 -8.19
N HIS A 335 -1.96 -12.37 -8.03
CA HIS A 335 -1.31 -11.05 -8.06
C HIS A 335 -0.36 -10.84 -6.87
N LEU A 336 0.69 -10.04 -7.08
CA LEU A 336 1.70 -9.72 -6.07
C LEU A 336 1.45 -8.38 -5.35
N SER A 337 0.24 -7.85 -5.37
CA SER A 337 -0.10 -6.55 -4.75
C SER A 337 0.02 -6.56 -3.21
N PHE A 338 -0.02 -7.75 -2.60
CA PHE A 338 0.28 -7.96 -1.18
C PHE A 338 1.69 -8.49 -0.92
N GLY A 339 2.55 -8.51 -1.95
CA GLY A 339 3.87 -9.12 -1.89
C GLY A 339 3.83 -10.64 -1.87
N ALA A 340 4.95 -11.27 -1.47
CA ALA A 340 5.09 -12.72 -1.26
C ALA A 340 6.12 -13.00 -0.17
N GLY A 341 6.20 -14.27 0.26
CA GLY A 341 7.18 -14.75 1.24
C GLY A 341 6.98 -14.20 2.64
N ARG A 342 8.10 -14.04 3.37
CA ARG A 342 8.09 -13.64 4.79
C ARG A 342 7.49 -12.25 5.04
N HIS A 343 7.50 -11.38 4.04
CA HIS A 343 6.96 -10.02 4.10
C HIS A 343 5.59 -9.91 3.41
N PHE A 344 4.89 -11.04 3.18
CA PHE A 344 3.50 -11.01 2.71
C PHE A 344 2.64 -10.17 3.65
N CYS A 345 1.77 -9.34 3.10
CA CYS A 345 0.98 -8.39 3.87
C CYS A 345 0.14 -9.08 4.96
N PRO A 346 0.34 -8.76 6.25
CA PRO A 346 -0.40 -9.39 7.34
C PRO A 346 -1.87 -8.96 7.39
N ALA A 347 -2.22 -7.83 6.74
CA ALA A 347 -3.56 -7.25 6.72
C ALA A 347 -4.38 -7.60 5.47
N THR A 348 -3.96 -8.60 4.67
CA THR A 348 -4.62 -8.95 3.40
C THR A 348 -6.13 -9.14 3.55
N GLY A 349 -6.57 -9.92 4.55
CA GLY A 349 -8.01 -10.15 4.77
C GLY A 349 -8.75 -8.88 5.17
N LEU A 350 -8.13 -8.03 5.99
CA LEU A 350 -8.72 -6.75 6.41
C LEU A 350 -8.79 -5.76 5.24
N GLY A 351 -7.73 -5.67 4.44
CA GLY A 351 -7.69 -4.82 3.25
C GLY A 351 -8.72 -5.21 2.20
N ARG A 352 -8.93 -6.51 1.99
CA ARG A 352 -9.99 -7.02 1.11
C ARG A 352 -11.39 -6.66 1.63
N LEU A 353 -11.68 -6.95 2.91
CA LEU A 353 -12.96 -6.59 3.53
C LEU A 353 -13.25 -5.09 3.41
N HIS A 354 -12.25 -4.24 3.66
CA HIS A 354 -12.37 -2.79 3.50
C HIS A 354 -12.73 -2.41 2.06
N ALA A 355 -12.02 -2.95 1.08
CA ALA A 355 -12.24 -2.69 -0.34
C ALA A 355 -13.61 -3.19 -0.82
N GLU A 356 -13.96 -4.44 -0.48
CA GLU A 356 -15.24 -5.05 -0.83
C GLU A 356 -16.41 -4.23 -0.28
N THR A 357 -16.30 -3.80 0.98
CA THR A 357 -17.35 -2.99 1.63
C THR A 357 -17.47 -1.61 0.97
N ALA A 358 -16.35 -0.93 0.75
CA ALA A 358 -16.35 0.40 0.13
C ALA A 358 -16.97 0.39 -1.27
N LEU A 359 -16.51 -0.55 -2.11
CA LEU A 359 -16.98 -0.64 -3.50
C LEU A 359 -18.43 -1.11 -3.58
N ALA A 360 -18.86 -2.05 -2.73
CA ALA A 360 -20.25 -2.50 -2.70
C ALA A 360 -21.20 -1.34 -2.35
N VAL A 361 -20.90 -0.57 -1.30
CA VAL A 361 -21.75 0.57 -0.91
C VAL A 361 -21.72 1.68 -1.97
N LEU A 362 -20.56 1.96 -2.55
CA LEU A 362 -20.42 2.98 -3.60
C LEU A 362 -21.25 2.63 -4.85
N VAL A 363 -21.09 1.41 -5.35
CA VAL A 363 -21.77 0.91 -6.56
C VAL A 363 -23.29 0.85 -6.37
N ASP A 364 -23.75 0.46 -5.18
CA ASP A 364 -25.18 0.41 -4.85
C ASP A 364 -25.81 1.81 -4.77
N ARG A 365 -25.14 2.73 -4.06
CA ARG A 365 -25.73 4.04 -3.70
C ARG A 365 -25.48 5.15 -4.71
N MET A 366 -24.46 5.00 -5.57
CA MET A 366 -24.09 6.00 -6.59
C MET A 366 -24.05 5.40 -8.01
N PRO A 367 -25.18 4.86 -8.51
CA PRO A 367 -25.20 4.16 -9.80
C PRO A 367 -24.88 5.06 -11.02
N GLY A 368 -25.05 6.37 -10.88
CA GLY A 368 -24.74 7.37 -11.91
C GLY A 368 -23.33 7.97 -11.80
N LEU A 369 -22.48 7.41 -10.93
CA LEU A 369 -21.16 7.93 -10.67
C LEU A 369 -20.30 7.96 -11.94
N ARG A 370 -19.69 9.12 -12.22
CA ARG A 370 -18.80 9.33 -13.36
C ARG A 370 -17.76 10.40 -13.05
N LEU A 371 -16.66 10.43 -13.79
CA LEU A 371 -15.68 11.50 -13.68
C LEU A 371 -16.31 12.84 -14.06
N ALA A 372 -15.96 13.90 -13.33
CA ALA A 372 -16.34 15.27 -13.65
C ALA A 372 -15.44 15.88 -14.75
N VAL A 373 -14.26 15.31 -14.97
CA VAL A 373 -13.29 15.68 -15.99
C VAL A 373 -12.75 14.43 -16.68
N PRO A 374 -12.27 14.49 -17.92
CA PRO A 374 -11.56 13.38 -18.54
C PRO A 374 -10.36 12.90 -17.68
N ALA A 375 -10.08 11.59 -17.67
CA ALA A 375 -9.01 11.01 -16.84
C ALA A 375 -7.63 11.63 -17.15
N GLU A 376 -7.39 12.05 -18.40
CA GLU A 376 -6.14 12.67 -18.85
C GLU A 376 -5.92 14.05 -18.23
N GLN A 377 -6.99 14.70 -17.74
CA GLN A 377 -6.95 16.01 -17.06
C GLN A 377 -6.77 15.91 -15.55
N LEU A 378 -6.74 14.70 -15.00
CA LEU A 378 -6.44 14.51 -13.58
C LEU A 378 -5.01 14.96 -13.28
N VAL A 379 -4.86 15.79 -12.24
CA VAL A 379 -3.55 16.23 -11.75
C VAL A 379 -3.00 15.17 -10.83
N TRP A 380 -1.82 14.62 -11.18
CA TRP A 380 -1.17 13.59 -10.41
C TRP A 380 -0.18 14.16 -9.42
N ARG A 381 -0.16 13.62 -8.22
CA ARG A 381 0.80 13.98 -7.17
C ARG A 381 2.22 13.65 -7.61
N THR A 382 3.15 14.56 -7.34
CA THR A 382 4.57 14.38 -7.61
C THR A 382 5.36 14.36 -6.31
N GLY A 383 6.48 13.61 -6.28
CA GLY A 383 7.31 13.52 -5.09
C GLY A 383 6.78 12.56 -4.00
N PHE A 384 5.86 11.65 -4.35
CA PHE A 384 5.32 10.64 -3.44
C PHE A 384 5.51 9.24 -4.03
N ILE A 385 5.69 8.25 -3.12
CA ILE A 385 5.76 6.82 -3.47
C ILE A 385 4.43 6.37 -4.09
N LYS A 386 3.31 6.80 -3.51
CA LYS A 386 1.98 6.44 -4.01
C LYS A 386 1.59 7.32 -5.19
N ARG A 387 1.35 6.69 -6.33
CA ARG A 387 0.87 7.34 -7.55
C ARG A 387 -0.62 7.60 -7.46
N LEU A 388 -1.00 8.78 -7.09
CA LEU A 388 -2.40 9.18 -6.89
C LEU A 388 -2.71 10.49 -7.59
N PRO A 389 -3.95 10.68 -8.08
CA PRO A 389 -4.41 12.01 -8.42
C PRO A 389 -4.54 12.85 -7.14
N GLU A 390 -4.31 14.15 -7.24
CA GLU A 390 -4.50 15.09 -6.14
C GLU A 390 -5.94 15.10 -5.66
N ARG A 391 -6.88 15.01 -6.60
CA ARG A 391 -8.32 14.95 -6.38
C ARG A 391 -8.94 13.94 -7.35
N LEU A 392 -10.06 13.35 -6.95
CA LEU A 392 -10.90 12.54 -7.83
C LEU A 392 -12.28 13.19 -7.99
N PRO A 393 -12.40 14.19 -8.87
CA PRO A 393 -13.65 14.93 -9.05
C PRO A 393 -14.68 14.07 -9.79
N VAL A 394 -15.88 13.96 -9.21
CA VAL A 394 -16.96 13.11 -9.72
C VAL A 394 -18.30 13.84 -9.79
N LEU A 395 -19.17 13.31 -10.63
CA LEU A 395 -20.60 13.64 -10.78
C LEU A 395 -21.42 12.37 -10.61
N TRP A 396 -22.72 12.50 -10.33
CA TRP A 396 -23.69 11.40 -10.26
C TRP A 396 -25.08 11.83 -10.72
#